data_2107d243b6f00827b48c70200f827a88
#
_entry.id   2107d243b6f00827b48c70200f827a88
#
_cell.length_a   1.000
_cell.length_b   1.000
_cell.length_c   1.000
_cell.angle_alpha   90.00
_cell.angle_beta   90.00
_cell.angle_gamma   90.00
#
_symmetry.space_group_name_H-M   'P 1'
#
loop_
_entity.id
_entity.type
_entity.pdbx_description
1 polymer ?
#
loop_
_entity_poly.entity_id
_entity_poly.type
_entity_poly.pdbx_seq_one_letter_code
_entity_poly.pdbx_strand_id
1 'polypeptide(L)'
;MELFRFGAPGKERPAVRHEGREYDLTALTADLDGPFFETDGIERVAAALAAGTLEPVDTAGQRIGAPIARPPAVVCIGMNYAAHATESGAAPPQHPVVFLKHPGCVVGPDDDVILPLGSTKTDWEVELAVVMKRTPRHLTDPADALDYVAGYALANDLSERAFQIEVSGGQWSKGKCAETFNPLGPVLRPASELDPGRLRLRSWVNGEPRQDSSTADMIFSVPELIVHLSQHMLLMPGDVVNTGTPEGVALSGRFPYLKVGDVVALEIEGLGRQEQTVVGHRAAG
;
A
#
# COMPACT_ATOMS: atom_id res chain seq x y z
N MET A 1 14.50 3.07 -10.75
CA MET A 1 13.34 3.59 -11.50
C MET A 1 12.08 3.57 -10.65
N GLU A 2 11.11 4.43 -10.94
CA GLU A 2 9.86 4.54 -10.21
C GLU A 2 8.70 4.40 -11.19
N LEU A 3 7.93 3.33 -11.06
CA LEU A 3 6.73 3.11 -11.87
C LEU A 3 5.55 3.83 -11.23
N PHE A 4 4.72 4.51 -12.01
CA PHE A 4 3.55 5.23 -11.51
C PHE A 4 2.45 5.33 -12.58
N ARG A 5 1.28 5.79 -12.17
CA ARG A 5 0.14 6.02 -13.06
C ARG A 5 -0.38 7.44 -12.85
N PHE A 6 -0.71 8.13 -13.91
CA PHE A 6 -1.18 9.51 -13.85
C PHE A 6 -2.41 9.75 -14.71
N GLY A 7 -3.24 10.68 -14.31
CA GLY A 7 -4.48 11.04 -15.00
C GLY A 7 -5.73 10.95 -14.13
N ALA A 8 -6.87 11.19 -14.73
CA ALA A 8 -8.16 11.13 -14.03
C ALA A 8 -8.49 9.70 -13.57
N PRO A 9 -9.28 9.54 -12.47
CA PRO A 9 -9.67 8.23 -11.98
C PRO A 9 -10.31 7.35 -13.07
N GLY A 10 -9.81 6.12 -13.21
CA GLY A 10 -10.26 5.14 -14.23
C GLY A 10 -9.78 5.42 -15.65
N LYS A 11 -8.95 6.44 -15.84
CA LYS A 11 -8.32 6.80 -17.13
C LYS A 11 -6.81 7.06 -16.97
N GLU A 12 -6.24 6.53 -15.92
CA GLU A 12 -4.81 6.66 -15.68
C GLU A 12 -4.00 5.98 -16.78
N ARG A 13 -2.82 6.53 -17.04
CA ARG A 13 -1.84 5.99 -17.98
C ARG A 13 -0.57 5.58 -17.22
N PRO A 14 0.08 4.49 -17.63
CA PRO A 14 1.33 4.05 -17.03
C PRO A 14 2.51 4.93 -17.45
N ALA A 15 3.40 5.21 -16.51
CA ALA A 15 4.63 5.95 -16.74
C ALA A 15 5.76 5.44 -15.83
N VAL A 16 6.98 5.83 -16.15
CA VAL A 16 8.17 5.59 -15.34
C VAL A 16 8.96 6.88 -15.14
N ARG A 17 9.42 7.12 -13.91
CA ARG A 17 10.43 8.14 -13.60
C ARG A 17 11.79 7.48 -13.46
N HIS A 18 12.77 7.99 -14.18
CA HIS A 18 14.15 7.53 -14.14
C HIS A 18 15.10 8.73 -14.30
N GLU A 19 16.07 8.85 -13.38
CA GLU A 19 17.06 9.94 -13.37
C GLU A 19 16.45 11.35 -13.50
N GLY A 20 15.33 11.57 -12.79
CA GLY A 20 14.63 12.86 -12.78
C GLY A 20 13.83 13.20 -14.04
N ARG A 21 13.67 12.26 -14.96
CA ARG A 21 12.84 12.39 -16.17
C ARG A 21 11.69 11.40 -16.13
N GLU A 22 10.60 11.75 -16.77
CA GLU A 22 9.40 10.92 -16.84
C GLU A 22 9.15 10.47 -18.29
N TYR A 23 8.73 9.20 -18.44
CA TYR A 23 8.51 8.57 -19.74
C TYR A 23 7.18 7.83 -19.75
N ASP A 24 6.48 7.95 -20.88
CA ASP A 24 5.24 7.25 -21.16
C ASP A 24 5.49 5.76 -21.43
N LEU A 25 4.70 4.89 -20.84
CA LEU A 25 4.80 3.44 -21.03
C LEU A 25 3.70 2.86 -21.92
N THR A 26 2.79 3.67 -22.47
CA THR A 26 1.64 3.18 -23.25
C THR A 26 2.06 2.42 -24.53
N ALA A 27 3.26 2.64 -25.04
CA ALA A 27 3.82 1.85 -26.14
C ALA A 27 4.27 0.43 -25.72
N LEU A 28 4.54 0.22 -24.42
CA LEU A 28 5.01 -1.07 -23.88
C LEU A 28 3.89 -1.87 -23.21
N THR A 29 2.93 -1.19 -22.61
CA THR A 29 1.85 -1.83 -21.86
C THR A 29 0.60 -0.95 -21.83
N ALA A 30 -0.57 -1.58 -21.77
CA ALA A 30 -1.83 -0.86 -21.56
C ALA A 30 -1.92 -0.26 -20.16
N ASP A 31 -1.40 -0.95 -19.13
CA ASP A 31 -1.41 -0.48 -17.74
C ASP A 31 -0.38 -1.25 -16.89
N LEU A 32 -0.20 -0.83 -15.61
CA LEU A 32 0.59 -1.54 -14.60
C LEU A 32 -0.34 -2.49 -13.82
N ASP A 33 -0.57 -3.67 -14.36
CA ASP A 33 -1.54 -4.66 -13.88
C ASP A 33 -0.92 -6.07 -13.77
N GLY A 34 -1.71 -7.07 -13.38
CA GLY A 34 -1.25 -8.45 -13.27
C GLY A 34 -0.52 -8.95 -14.51
N PRO A 35 -1.09 -8.87 -15.72
CA PRO A 35 -0.41 -9.23 -16.97
C PRO A 35 0.92 -8.53 -17.21
N PHE A 36 1.03 -7.24 -16.86
CA PHE A 36 2.30 -6.52 -16.94
C PHE A 36 3.38 -7.16 -16.07
N PHE A 37 3.05 -7.46 -14.80
CA PHE A 37 4.02 -8.05 -13.88
C PHE A 37 4.38 -9.49 -14.25
N GLU A 38 3.40 -10.30 -14.63
CA GLU A 38 3.59 -11.71 -14.98
C GLU A 38 4.49 -11.90 -16.21
N THR A 39 4.47 -10.94 -17.14
CA THR A 39 5.24 -11.00 -18.40
C THR A 39 6.53 -10.19 -18.37
N ASP A 40 7.19 -10.12 -17.20
CA ASP A 40 8.46 -9.42 -16.99
C ASP A 40 8.41 -7.95 -17.45
N GLY A 41 7.30 -7.26 -17.14
CA GLY A 41 7.07 -5.88 -17.55
C GLY A 41 8.10 -4.89 -17.01
N ILE A 42 8.56 -5.11 -15.76
CA ILE A 42 9.59 -4.28 -15.12
C ILE A 42 10.91 -4.38 -15.89
N GLU A 43 11.33 -5.57 -16.27
CA GLU A 43 12.53 -5.83 -17.05
C GLU A 43 12.44 -5.24 -18.46
N ARG A 44 11.27 -5.31 -19.09
CA ARG A 44 11.03 -4.66 -20.38
C ARG A 44 11.14 -3.14 -20.29
N VAL A 45 10.63 -2.52 -19.22
CA VAL A 45 10.78 -1.07 -18.98
C VAL A 45 12.26 -0.73 -18.79
N ALA A 46 13.00 -1.48 -17.98
CA ALA A 46 14.43 -1.28 -17.76
C ALA A 46 15.23 -1.38 -19.09
N ALA A 47 14.92 -2.35 -19.93
CA ALA A 47 15.55 -2.51 -21.24
C ALA A 47 15.23 -1.32 -22.18
N ALA A 48 13.99 -0.84 -22.19
CA ALA A 48 13.58 0.30 -23.00
C ALA A 48 14.22 1.62 -22.56
N LEU A 49 14.36 1.84 -21.23
CA LEU A 49 15.12 2.96 -20.66
C LEU A 49 16.58 2.91 -21.11
N ALA A 50 17.23 1.77 -20.99
CA ALA A 50 18.64 1.58 -21.41
C ALA A 50 18.84 1.80 -22.92
N ALA A 51 17.84 1.43 -23.73
CA ALA A 51 17.86 1.63 -25.18
C ALA A 51 17.47 3.06 -25.60
N GLY A 52 16.94 3.88 -24.69
CA GLY A 52 16.47 5.24 -25.00
C GLY A 52 15.27 5.28 -25.96
N THR A 53 14.39 4.28 -25.90
CA THR A 53 13.25 4.13 -26.84
C THR A 53 11.93 4.66 -26.29
N LEU A 54 11.90 5.12 -25.02
CA LEU A 54 10.69 5.65 -24.40
C LEU A 54 10.49 7.13 -24.72
N GLU A 55 9.26 7.51 -24.98
CA GLU A 55 8.89 8.90 -25.22
C GLU A 55 8.79 9.68 -23.89
N PRO A 56 9.41 10.85 -23.77
CA PRO A 56 9.25 11.70 -22.61
C PRO A 56 7.79 12.13 -22.42
N VAL A 57 7.37 12.26 -21.15
CA VAL A 57 6.06 12.81 -20.79
C VAL A 57 6.22 13.82 -19.65
N ASP A 58 5.38 14.86 -19.68
CA ASP A 58 5.27 15.81 -18.58
C ASP A 58 3.99 15.52 -17.78
N THR A 59 4.14 15.17 -16.53
CA THR A 59 3.02 14.90 -15.62
C THR A 59 2.80 16.00 -14.57
N ALA A 60 3.50 17.12 -14.68
CA ALA A 60 3.39 18.23 -13.74
C ALA A 60 1.94 18.72 -13.63
N GLY A 61 1.45 18.80 -12.39
CA GLY A 61 0.06 19.21 -12.10
C GLY A 61 -1.02 18.17 -12.44
N GLN A 62 -0.65 16.98 -12.92
CA GLN A 62 -1.61 15.91 -13.13
C GLN A 62 -1.78 15.08 -11.85
N ARG A 63 -2.98 14.53 -11.65
CA ARG A 63 -3.26 13.60 -10.55
C ARG A 63 -2.40 12.34 -10.72
N ILE A 64 -1.81 11.87 -9.64
CA ILE A 64 -1.17 10.56 -9.57
C ILE A 64 -2.20 9.56 -9.04
N GLY A 65 -2.40 8.47 -9.76
CA GLY A 65 -3.23 7.35 -9.33
C GLY A 65 -2.44 6.30 -8.56
N ALA A 66 -3.13 5.30 -8.04
CA ALA A 66 -2.45 4.14 -7.46
C ALA A 66 -1.52 3.50 -8.51
N PRO A 67 -0.29 3.11 -8.15
CA PRO A 67 0.70 2.61 -9.10
C PRO A 67 0.35 1.23 -9.67
N ILE A 68 -0.69 0.58 -9.14
CA ILE A 68 -1.20 -0.71 -9.61
C ILE A 68 -2.63 -0.51 -10.10
N ALA A 69 -2.89 -0.89 -11.34
CA ALA A 69 -4.22 -0.87 -11.91
C ALA A 69 -5.02 -2.09 -11.43
N ARG A 70 -6.07 -1.84 -10.66
CA ARG A 70 -7.04 -2.87 -10.27
C ARG A 70 -6.38 -4.11 -9.67
N PRO A 71 -5.73 -4.04 -8.51
CA PRO A 71 -5.17 -5.22 -7.88
C PRO A 71 -6.25 -6.30 -7.73
N PRO A 72 -5.97 -7.57 -8.07
CA PRO A 72 -6.96 -8.65 -7.92
C PRO A 72 -7.40 -8.82 -6.47
N ALA A 73 -6.47 -8.68 -5.52
CA ALA A 73 -6.72 -8.69 -4.09
C ALA A 73 -5.85 -7.66 -3.35
N VAL A 74 -6.33 -7.24 -2.17
CA VAL A 74 -5.54 -6.52 -1.16
C VAL A 74 -5.55 -7.39 0.10
N VAL A 75 -4.44 -8.07 0.33
CA VAL A 75 -4.20 -8.91 1.51
C VAL A 75 -3.51 -8.06 2.57
N CYS A 76 -3.93 -8.14 3.81
CA CYS A 76 -3.39 -7.32 4.88
C CYS A 76 -2.93 -8.17 6.07
N ILE A 77 -1.87 -7.72 6.73
CA ILE A 77 -1.28 -8.37 7.89
C ILE A 77 -1.51 -7.48 9.12
N GLY A 78 -2.23 -8.00 10.10
CA GLY A 78 -2.42 -7.33 11.38
C GLY A 78 -1.31 -7.65 12.38
N MET A 79 -1.05 -6.70 13.31
CA MET A 79 -0.18 -6.91 14.47
C MET A 79 1.27 -7.31 14.13
N ASN A 80 1.82 -6.81 13.03
CA ASN A 80 3.14 -7.24 12.52
C ASN A 80 4.32 -6.38 13.00
N TYR A 81 4.12 -5.45 13.94
CA TYR A 81 5.20 -4.66 14.53
C TYR A 81 5.27 -4.88 16.04
N ALA A 82 6.47 -5.13 16.55
CA ALA A 82 6.68 -5.47 17.96
C ALA A 82 6.26 -4.33 18.90
N ALA A 83 6.58 -3.09 18.55
CA ALA A 83 6.19 -1.92 19.32
C ALA A 83 4.67 -1.69 19.28
N HIS A 84 4.00 -1.93 18.15
CA HIS A 84 2.54 -1.84 18.04
C HIS A 84 1.81 -2.90 18.86
N ALA A 85 2.31 -4.14 18.90
CA ALA A 85 1.79 -5.19 19.77
C ALA A 85 1.87 -4.77 21.24
N THR A 86 3.02 -4.22 21.65
CA THR A 86 3.24 -3.71 23.01
C THR A 86 2.29 -2.56 23.35
N GLU A 87 2.12 -1.57 22.45
CA GLU A 87 1.21 -0.43 22.61
C GLU A 87 -0.25 -0.89 22.80
N SER A 88 -0.67 -1.92 22.06
CA SER A 88 -2.01 -2.49 22.12
C SER A 88 -2.24 -3.39 23.35
N GLY A 89 -1.20 -3.66 24.16
CA GLY A 89 -1.27 -4.58 25.29
C GLY A 89 -1.46 -6.05 24.89
N ALA A 90 -1.24 -6.39 23.63
CA ALA A 90 -1.35 -7.74 23.10
C ALA A 90 0.02 -8.44 23.08
N ALA A 91 0.02 -9.76 23.25
CA ALA A 91 1.21 -10.55 22.98
C ALA A 91 1.49 -10.58 21.47
N PRO A 92 2.77 -10.56 21.04
CA PRO A 92 3.10 -10.76 19.64
C PRO A 92 2.47 -12.05 19.09
N PRO A 93 1.85 -12.02 17.91
CA PRO A 93 1.23 -13.20 17.33
C PRO A 93 2.28 -14.26 16.98
N GLN A 94 1.94 -15.55 17.15
CA GLN A 94 2.80 -16.66 16.76
C GLN A 94 2.77 -16.93 15.24
N HIS A 95 1.73 -16.47 14.56
CA HIS A 95 1.53 -16.58 13.12
C HIS A 95 0.96 -15.25 12.59
N PRO A 96 1.24 -14.88 11.33
CA PRO A 96 0.65 -13.69 10.72
C PRO A 96 -0.88 -13.67 10.83
N VAL A 97 -1.43 -12.58 11.32
CA VAL A 97 -2.88 -12.34 11.35
C VAL A 97 -3.28 -11.78 9.99
N VAL A 98 -4.06 -12.54 9.23
CA VAL A 98 -4.42 -12.19 7.85
C VAL A 98 -5.87 -11.73 7.76
N PHE A 99 -6.10 -10.63 7.06
CA PHE A 99 -7.44 -10.17 6.66
C PHE A 99 -7.38 -9.58 5.24
N LEU A 100 -8.54 -9.27 4.66
CA LEU A 100 -8.63 -8.77 3.30
C LEU A 100 -9.28 -7.39 3.29
N LYS A 101 -8.82 -6.54 2.37
CA LYS A 101 -9.53 -5.34 1.93
C LYS A 101 -10.14 -5.58 0.55
N HIS A 102 -11.31 -4.99 0.30
CA HIS A 102 -11.89 -5.02 -1.03
C HIS A 102 -11.07 -4.14 -1.97
N PRO A 103 -10.64 -4.63 -3.16
CA PRO A 103 -9.82 -3.84 -4.08
C PRO A 103 -10.43 -2.50 -4.49
N GLY A 104 -11.75 -2.37 -4.42
CA GLY A 104 -12.46 -1.12 -4.70
C GLY A 104 -12.18 0.02 -3.71
N CYS A 105 -11.47 -0.22 -2.60
CA CYS A 105 -11.05 0.83 -1.68
C CYS A 105 -9.69 1.45 -2.04
N VAL A 106 -9.00 0.92 -3.06
CA VAL A 106 -7.69 1.44 -3.52
C VAL A 106 -7.89 2.71 -4.33
N VAL A 107 -7.19 3.76 -3.93
CA VAL A 107 -7.19 5.07 -4.58
C VAL A 107 -5.77 5.59 -4.73
N GLY A 108 -5.60 6.71 -5.43
CA GLY A 108 -4.30 7.37 -5.57
C GLY A 108 -3.76 7.90 -4.24
N PRO A 109 -2.44 8.19 -4.19
CA PRO A 109 -1.75 8.59 -2.96
C PRO A 109 -2.31 9.88 -2.34
N ASP A 110 -2.79 10.80 -3.17
CA ASP A 110 -3.24 12.12 -2.72
C ASP A 110 -4.76 12.33 -2.97
N ASP A 111 -5.50 11.24 -3.18
CA ASP A 111 -6.96 11.31 -3.26
C ASP A 111 -7.56 11.53 -1.87
N ASP A 112 -8.70 12.22 -1.81
CA ASP A 112 -9.41 12.45 -0.56
C ASP A 112 -9.82 11.15 0.14
N VAL A 113 -9.74 11.14 1.47
CA VAL A 113 -10.29 10.06 2.31
C VAL A 113 -11.72 10.39 2.71
N ILE A 114 -12.66 9.57 2.28
CA ILE A 114 -14.08 9.73 2.56
C ILE A 114 -14.45 8.98 3.85
N LEU A 115 -14.87 9.69 4.89
CA LEU A 115 -15.37 9.05 6.11
C LEU A 115 -16.66 8.27 5.80
N PRO A 116 -16.75 7.00 6.18
CA PRO A 116 -17.97 6.22 5.97
C PRO A 116 -19.14 6.75 6.82
N LEU A 117 -20.36 6.51 6.37
CA LEU A 117 -21.56 6.91 7.10
C LEU A 117 -21.57 6.29 8.50
N GLY A 118 -21.75 7.13 9.52
CA GLY A 118 -21.73 6.69 10.93
C GLY A 118 -20.33 6.45 11.49
N SER A 119 -19.28 6.82 10.76
CA SER A 119 -17.89 6.75 11.26
C SER A 119 -17.71 7.64 12.48
N THR A 120 -17.04 7.10 13.50
CA THR A 120 -16.65 7.83 14.72
C THR A 120 -15.21 7.57 15.14
N LYS A 121 -14.56 6.56 14.54
CA LYS A 121 -13.24 6.08 14.97
C LYS A 121 -12.35 5.75 13.77
N THR A 122 -12.34 6.60 12.74
CA THR A 122 -11.43 6.43 11.60
C THR A 122 -10.00 6.75 12.00
N ASP A 123 -9.09 5.86 11.63
CA ASP A 123 -7.69 5.83 12.03
C ASP A 123 -6.78 5.63 10.81
N TRP A 124 -5.53 6.04 10.90
CA TRP A 124 -4.48 5.93 9.88
C TRP A 124 -3.52 4.79 10.22
N GLU A 125 -2.91 4.22 9.18
CA GLU A 125 -1.88 3.18 9.33
C GLU A 125 -0.87 3.29 8.18
N VAL A 126 0.35 3.80 8.45
CA VAL A 126 1.43 3.76 7.46
C VAL A 126 1.95 2.35 7.29
N GLU A 127 1.96 1.84 6.06
CA GLU A 127 2.36 0.46 5.77
C GLU A 127 3.23 0.35 4.53
N LEU A 128 4.22 -0.54 4.58
CA LEU A 128 4.87 -1.04 3.39
C LEU A 128 3.89 -1.96 2.64
N ALA A 129 3.62 -1.66 1.39
CA ALA A 129 2.85 -2.53 0.50
C ALA A 129 3.77 -3.30 -0.43
N VAL A 130 3.57 -4.60 -0.53
CA VAL A 130 4.28 -5.52 -1.44
C VAL A 130 3.38 -5.82 -2.62
N VAL A 131 3.90 -5.71 -3.84
CA VAL A 131 3.18 -6.06 -5.07
C VAL A 131 3.72 -7.37 -5.62
N MET A 132 2.83 -8.32 -5.90
CA MET A 132 3.21 -9.63 -6.40
C MET A 132 3.56 -9.60 -7.88
N LYS A 133 4.67 -10.24 -8.25
CA LYS A 133 5.11 -10.43 -9.65
C LYS A 133 4.56 -11.71 -10.25
N ARG A 134 4.61 -12.78 -9.48
CA ARG A 134 4.25 -14.14 -9.88
C ARG A 134 3.48 -14.82 -8.76
N THR A 135 2.79 -15.91 -9.10
CA THR A 135 2.06 -16.73 -8.12
C THR A 135 3.01 -17.67 -7.38
N PRO A 136 3.30 -17.43 -6.09
CA PRO A 136 4.01 -18.41 -5.26
C PRO A 136 3.08 -19.58 -4.93
N ARG A 137 3.63 -20.80 -4.86
CA ARG A 137 2.85 -21.99 -4.49
C ARG A 137 3.62 -22.78 -3.44
N HIS A 138 3.08 -22.81 -2.21
CA HIS A 138 3.61 -23.61 -1.11
C HIS A 138 5.13 -23.45 -0.90
N LEU A 139 5.61 -22.19 -0.92
CA LEU A 139 7.01 -21.89 -0.64
C LEU A 139 7.40 -22.38 0.76
N THR A 140 8.57 -22.92 0.90
CA THR A 140 9.11 -23.43 2.17
C THR A 140 10.33 -22.65 2.65
N ASP A 141 11.01 -21.94 1.74
CA ASP A 141 12.20 -21.16 2.05
C ASP A 141 11.92 -19.65 1.83
N PRO A 142 12.09 -18.81 2.87
CA PRO A 142 12.01 -17.37 2.71
C PRO A 142 13.00 -16.79 1.69
N ALA A 143 14.14 -17.45 1.43
CA ALA A 143 15.11 -16.99 0.44
C ALA A 143 14.54 -16.93 -0.98
N ASP A 144 13.57 -17.79 -1.30
CA ASP A 144 12.94 -17.83 -2.62
C ASP A 144 11.81 -16.78 -2.78
N ALA A 145 11.35 -16.20 -1.68
CA ALA A 145 10.11 -15.41 -1.67
C ALA A 145 10.19 -14.10 -2.48
N LEU A 146 11.36 -13.44 -2.48
CA LEU A 146 11.54 -12.17 -3.17
C LEU A 146 11.51 -12.30 -4.70
N ASP A 147 11.73 -13.47 -5.25
CA ASP A 147 11.60 -13.75 -6.70
C ASP A 147 10.14 -13.62 -7.18
N TYR A 148 9.18 -13.66 -6.26
CA TYR A 148 7.75 -13.49 -6.51
C TYR A 148 7.25 -12.06 -6.30
N VAL A 149 8.12 -11.13 -5.90
CA VAL A 149 7.79 -9.73 -5.61
C VAL A 149 8.16 -8.86 -6.80
N ALA A 150 7.20 -8.06 -7.29
CA ALA A 150 7.43 -7.04 -8.32
C ALA A 150 8.13 -5.82 -7.74
N GLY A 151 7.68 -5.37 -6.57
CA GLY A 151 8.22 -4.18 -5.92
C GLY A 151 7.41 -3.77 -4.71
N TYR A 152 7.70 -2.56 -4.24
CA TYR A 152 7.16 -1.97 -3.03
C TYR A 152 6.51 -0.63 -3.29
N ALA A 153 5.45 -0.33 -2.55
CA ALA A 153 4.75 0.94 -2.54
C ALA A 153 4.44 1.36 -1.10
N LEU A 154 4.04 2.62 -0.92
CA LEU A 154 3.52 3.13 0.35
C LEU A 154 2.00 2.99 0.35
N ALA A 155 1.42 2.45 1.42
CA ALA A 155 -0.02 2.37 1.63
C ALA A 155 -0.46 3.06 2.92
N ASN A 156 -1.72 3.52 2.93
CA ASN A 156 -2.44 3.91 4.14
C ASN A 156 -3.57 2.90 4.37
N ASP A 157 -3.39 1.96 5.32
CA ASP A 157 -4.43 0.95 5.65
C ASP A 157 -5.48 1.54 6.60
N LEU A 158 -6.23 2.55 6.11
CA LEU A 158 -7.27 3.23 6.88
C LEU A 158 -8.27 2.25 7.50
N SER A 159 -8.65 2.57 8.74
CA SER A 159 -9.46 1.68 9.59
C SER A 159 -10.54 2.47 10.30
N GLU A 160 -11.80 2.09 10.13
CA GLU A 160 -12.86 2.53 11.04
C GLU A 160 -12.97 1.54 12.20
N ARG A 161 -12.39 1.88 13.36
CA ARG A 161 -12.20 0.96 14.48
C ARG A 161 -13.50 0.47 15.10
N ALA A 162 -14.55 1.28 15.13
CA ALA A 162 -15.85 0.81 15.62
C ALA A 162 -16.40 -0.30 14.71
N PHE A 163 -16.27 -0.16 13.37
CA PHE A 163 -16.71 -1.18 12.42
C PHE A 163 -15.80 -2.41 12.43
N GLN A 164 -14.49 -2.20 12.66
CA GLN A 164 -13.51 -3.27 12.71
C GLN A 164 -13.67 -4.17 13.95
N ILE A 165 -13.94 -3.57 15.12
CA ILE A 165 -13.82 -4.25 16.41
C ILE A 165 -15.17 -4.38 17.10
N GLU A 166 -15.96 -3.30 17.22
CA GLU A 166 -17.13 -3.26 18.11
C GLU A 166 -18.37 -3.90 17.49
N VAL A 167 -18.58 -3.68 16.17
CA VAL A 167 -19.78 -4.15 15.46
C VAL A 167 -19.47 -5.12 14.31
N SER A 168 -18.23 -5.61 14.25
CA SER A 168 -17.77 -6.45 13.15
C SER A 168 -18.31 -7.89 13.21
N GLY A 169 -18.59 -8.40 14.42
CA GLY A 169 -18.77 -9.84 14.64
C GLY A 169 -17.47 -10.63 14.43
N GLY A 170 -16.31 -10.01 14.69
CA GLY A 170 -14.98 -10.60 14.50
C GLY A 170 -14.38 -10.44 13.10
N GLN A 171 -15.08 -9.76 12.17
CA GLN A 171 -14.62 -9.55 10.80
C GLN A 171 -13.98 -8.17 10.62
N TRP A 172 -12.65 -8.10 10.68
CA TRP A 172 -11.90 -6.84 10.56
C TRP A 172 -12.14 -6.10 9.25
N SER A 173 -12.36 -6.83 8.16
CA SER A 173 -12.61 -6.26 6.83
C SER A 173 -13.76 -5.26 6.80
N LYS A 174 -14.76 -5.38 7.71
CA LYS A 174 -15.87 -4.43 7.79
C LYS A 174 -15.42 -3.01 8.14
N GLY A 175 -14.34 -2.86 8.89
CA GLY A 175 -13.77 -1.56 9.22
C GLY A 175 -12.67 -1.08 8.26
N LYS A 176 -12.31 -1.90 7.29
CA LYS A 176 -11.14 -1.69 6.42
C LYS A 176 -11.48 -1.48 4.94
N CYS A 177 -12.73 -1.73 4.52
CA CYS A 177 -13.12 -1.77 3.11
C CYS A 177 -14.00 -0.58 2.67
N ALA A 178 -14.08 0.49 3.46
CA ALA A 178 -14.83 1.67 3.04
C ALA A 178 -14.18 2.30 1.78
N GLU A 179 -14.98 3.05 1.05
CA GLU A 179 -14.51 3.80 -0.13
C GLU A 179 -13.28 4.64 0.25
N THR A 180 -12.22 4.63 -0.59
CA THR A 180 -10.96 5.34 -0.40
C THR A 180 -10.08 4.88 0.77
N PHE A 181 -10.36 3.74 1.41
CA PHE A 181 -9.65 3.31 2.62
C PHE A 181 -8.29 2.65 2.36
N ASN A 182 -7.77 2.68 1.12
CA ASN A 182 -6.42 2.20 0.80
C ASN A 182 -5.71 3.13 -0.20
N PRO A 183 -5.39 4.39 0.17
CA PRO A 183 -4.47 5.20 -0.61
C PRO A 183 -3.16 4.45 -0.85
N LEU A 184 -2.70 4.39 -2.11
CA LEU A 184 -1.55 3.60 -2.52
C LEU A 184 -0.64 4.40 -3.46
N GLY A 185 0.65 4.38 -3.22
CA GLY A 185 1.65 5.10 -4.01
C GLY A 185 2.39 6.18 -3.21
N PRO A 186 3.06 7.14 -3.88
CA PRO A 186 2.89 7.58 -5.28
C PRO A 186 3.53 6.68 -6.35
N VAL A 187 4.45 5.82 -5.97
CA VAL A 187 5.22 5.01 -6.92
C VAL A 187 5.27 3.54 -6.51
N LEU A 188 5.57 2.68 -7.47
CA LEU A 188 6.09 1.33 -7.25
C LEU A 188 7.59 1.34 -7.53
N ARG A 189 8.41 0.99 -6.53
CA ARG A 189 9.85 0.72 -6.70
C ARG A 189 10.07 -0.76 -6.93
N PRO A 190 10.81 -1.17 -7.97
CA PRO A 190 11.17 -2.56 -8.19
C PRO A 190 11.86 -3.20 -6.98
N ALA A 191 11.55 -4.47 -6.71
CA ALA A 191 12.11 -5.20 -5.57
C ALA A 191 13.64 -5.27 -5.61
N SER A 192 14.22 -5.31 -6.81
CA SER A 192 15.68 -5.33 -7.00
C SER A 192 16.40 -4.02 -6.63
N GLU A 193 15.65 -2.93 -6.43
CA GLU A 193 16.21 -1.60 -6.15
C GLU A 193 16.00 -1.12 -4.71
N LEU A 194 15.35 -1.91 -3.87
CA LEU A 194 15.01 -1.51 -2.51
C LEU A 194 15.04 -2.70 -1.55
N ASP A 195 15.79 -2.58 -0.45
CA ASP A 195 15.75 -3.55 0.66
C ASP A 195 14.55 -3.27 1.57
N PRO A 196 13.54 -4.16 1.65
CA PRO A 196 12.35 -3.92 2.47
C PRO A 196 12.62 -4.03 3.98
N GLY A 197 13.79 -4.50 4.40
CA GLY A 197 14.08 -4.84 5.80
C GLY A 197 14.47 -3.67 6.69
N ARG A 198 14.72 -2.46 6.17
CA ARG A 198 15.21 -1.31 6.97
C ARG A 198 14.70 0.04 6.53
N LEU A 199 13.50 0.10 5.99
CA LEU A 199 12.91 1.35 5.55
C LEU A 199 12.32 2.12 6.73
N ARG A 200 12.64 3.40 6.85
CA ARG A 200 11.95 4.27 7.79
C ARG A 200 10.56 4.60 7.28
N LEU A 201 9.56 4.52 8.16
CA LEU A 201 8.17 4.85 7.84
C LEU A 201 7.59 5.80 8.89
N ARG A 202 6.86 6.82 8.42
CA ARG A 202 6.37 7.92 9.24
C ARG A 202 4.97 8.34 8.85
N SER A 203 4.21 8.85 9.82
CA SER A 203 2.93 9.51 9.55
C SER A 203 2.74 10.77 10.39
N TRP A 204 1.91 11.67 9.85
CA TRP A 204 1.52 12.93 10.49
C TRP A 204 0.03 13.14 10.32
N VAL A 205 -0.61 13.79 11.29
CA VAL A 205 -1.98 14.31 11.15
C VAL A 205 -1.92 15.79 11.47
N ASN A 206 -2.37 16.62 10.53
CA ASN A 206 -2.31 18.10 10.60
C ASN A 206 -0.89 18.62 10.86
N GLY A 207 0.12 17.97 10.28
CA GLY A 207 1.52 18.29 10.45
C GLY A 207 2.15 17.79 11.77
N GLU A 208 1.35 17.24 12.69
CA GLU A 208 1.83 16.70 13.96
C GLU A 208 2.27 15.24 13.81
N PRO A 209 3.47 14.84 14.25
CA PRO A 209 3.95 13.47 14.13
C PRO A 209 3.05 12.46 14.87
N ARG A 210 2.87 11.28 14.26
CA ARG A 210 2.11 10.16 14.82
C ARG A 210 2.94 8.89 14.88
N GLN A 211 3.36 8.38 13.75
CA GLN A 211 4.18 7.18 13.64
C GLN A 211 5.59 7.57 13.18
N ASP A 212 6.61 6.92 13.73
CA ASP A 212 8.02 7.04 13.30
C ASP A 212 8.74 5.75 13.70
N SER A 213 8.92 4.85 12.76
CA SER A 213 9.46 3.51 13.00
C SER A 213 10.25 3.01 11.79
N SER A 214 10.61 1.75 11.80
CA SER A 214 11.33 1.08 10.72
C SER A 214 10.72 -0.29 10.42
N THR A 215 10.77 -0.72 9.16
CA THR A 215 10.40 -2.10 8.79
C THR A 215 11.27 -3.17 9.48
N ALA A 216 12.41 -2.77 10.07
CA ALA A 216 13.21 -3.65 10.91
C ALA A 216 12.51 -4.09 12.22
N ASP A 217 11.44 -3.39 12.63
CA ASP A 217 10.61 -3.76 13.80
C ASP A 217 9.49 -4.76 13.45
N MET A 218 9.38 -5.18 12.19
CA MET A 218 8.43 -6.23 11.78
C MET A 218 8.69 -7.53 12.53
N ILE A 219 7.62 -8.16 13.04
CA ILE A 219 7.65 -9.48 13.68
C ILE A 219 7.91 -10.56 12.62
N PHE A 220 7.22 -10.47 11.48
CA PHE A 220 7.42 -11.32 10.32
C PHE A 220 7.91 -10.48 9.15
N SER A 221 9.08 -10.78 8.64
CA SER A 221 9.67 -10.11 7.48
C SER A 221 8.85 -10.33 6.21
N VAL A 222 9.05 -9.49 5.19
CA VAL A 222 8.37 -9.66 3.89
C VAL A 222 8.53 -11.08 3.32
N PRO A 223 9.73 -11.69 3.28
CA PRO A 223 9.88 -13.08 2.82
C PRO A 223 9.04 -14.08 3.62
N GLU A 224 9.05 -13.98 4.95
CA GLU A 224 8.26 -14.88 5.82
C GLU A 224 6.76 -14.71 5.59
N LEU A 225 6.27 -13.49 5.38
CA LEU A 225 4.87 -13.22 5.03
C LEU A 225 4.49 -13.89 3.70
N ILE A 226 5.31 -13.77 2.66
CA ILE A 226 5.02 -14.39 1.35
C ILE A 226 5.02 -15.92 1.46
N VAL A 227 5.98 -16.51 2.17
CA VAL A 227 5.99 -17.96 2.45
C VAL A 227 4.69 -18.36 3.16
N HIS A 228 4.34 -17.69 4.26
CA HIS A 228 3.12 -17.98 5.02
C HIS A 228 1.86 -17.88 4.14
N LEU A 229 1.68 -16.77 3.44
CA LEU A 229 0.52 -16.55 2.59
C LEU A 229 0.40 -17.60 1.48
N SER A 230 1.53 -18.03 0.87
CA SER A 230 1.55 -19.04 -0.18
C SER A 230 1.05 -20.42 0.26
N GLN A 231 1.03 -20.70 1.58
CA GLN A 231 0.51 -21.93 2.16
C GLN A 231 -1.03 -21.90 2.31
N HIS A 232 -1.63 -20.72 2.39
CA HIS A 232 -3.04 -20.56 2.78
C HIS A 232 -3.90 -19.99 1.69
N MET A 233 -3.34 -19.27 0.70
CA MET A 233 -4.10 -18.63 -0.37
C MET A 233 -3.31 -18.54 -1.67
N LEU A 234 -4.03 -18.35 -2.76
CA LEU A 234 -3.45 -18.07 -4.06
C LEU A 234 -3.17 -16.57 -4.16
N LEU A 235 -1.89 -16.19 -4.16
CA LEU A 235 -1.48 -14.84 -4.53
C LEU A 235 -1.29 -14.77 -6.04
N MET A 236 -1.85 -13.73 -6.67
CA MET A 236 -1.78 -13.53 -8.11
C MET A 236 -0.85 -12.36 -8.46
N PRO A 237 -0.31 -12.31 -9.69
CA PRO A 237 0.40 -11.12 -10.16
C PRO A 237 -0.47 -9.87 -10.03
N GLY A 238 0.09 -8.79 -9.46
CA GLY A 238 -0.63 -7.55 -9.18
C GLY A 238 -1.40 -7.51 -7.87
N ASP A 239 -1.48 -8.63 -7.10
CA ASP A 239 -1.98 -8.56 -5.73
C ASP A 239 -1.11 -7.64 -4.88
N VAL A 240 -1.75 -6.93 -3.97
CA VAL A 240 -1.10 -6.05 -2.99
C VAL A 240 -1.15 -6.71 -1.62
N VAL A 241 -0.01 -6.78 -0.94
CA VAL A 241 0.08 -7.23 0.45
C VAL A 241 0.50 -6.05 1.32
N ASN A 242 -0.41 -5.53 2.14
CA ASN A 242 -0.11 -4.56 3.18
C ASN A 242 0.50 -5.29 4.38
N THR A 243 1.69 -4.88 4.84
CA THR A 243 2.53 -5.69 5.73
C THR A 243 2.34 -5.41 7.22
N GLY A 244 1.38 -4.57 7.57
CA GLY A 244 1.15 -4.12 8.94
C GLY A 244 1.75 -2.75 9.22
N THR A 245 1.25 -2.14 10.28
CA THR A 245 1.60 -0.79 10.71
C THR A 245 2.34 -0.77 12.05
N PRO A 246 3.28 0.17 12.29
CA PRO A 246 3.90 0.36 13.59
C PRO A 246 2.98 1.07 14.59
N GLU A 247 3.47 1.28 15.81
CA GLU A 247 2.84 2.08 16.87
C GLU A 247 2.55 3.51 16.44
N GLY A 248 1.68 4.22 17.19
CA GLY A 248 1.34 5.63 16.94
C GLY A 248 0.02 5.82 16.18
N VAL A 249 -0.83 4.80 16.16
CA VAL A 249 -2.20 4.87 15.65
C VAL A 249 -3.17 5.42 16.71
N ALA A 250 -4.33 5.95 16.30
CA ALA A 250 -5.32 6.47 17.24
C ALA A 250 -5.96 5.40 18.12
N LEU A 251 -6.01 4.14 17.67
CA LEU A 251 -6.50 2.99 18.45
C LEU A 251 -5.79 2.85 19.81
N SER A 252 -4.56 3.29 19.92
CA SER A 252 -3.82 3.31 21.19
C SER A 252 -4.42 4.21 22.28
N GLY A 253 -5.35 5.09 21.91
CA GLY A 253 -5.92 6.11 22.80
C GLY A 253 -5.03 7.32 23.05
N ARG A 254 -3.83 7.37 22.47
CA ARG A 254 -2.88 8.49 22.60
C ARG A 254 -3.27 9.69 21.74
N PHE A 255 -3.99 9.45 20.64
CA PHE A 255 -4.35 10.45 19.66
C PHE A 255 -5.85 10.41 19.34
N PRO A 256 -6.45 11.55 18.96
CA PRO A 256 -7.83 11.56 18.50
C PRO A 256 -7.97 10.85 17.15
N TYR A 257 -9.13 10.23 16.90
CA TYR A 257 -9.49 9.73 15.59
C TYR A 257 -9.69 10.85 14.57
N LEU A 258 -9.57 10.50 13.30
CA LEU A 258 -9.72 11.44 12.17
C LEU A 258 -11.14 12.01 12.09
N LYS A 259 -11.21 13.26 11.69
CA LYS A 259 -12.44 14.00 11.42
C LYS A 259 -12.36 14.77 10.11
N VAL A 260 -13.48 15.20 9.58
CA VAL A 260 -13.54 16.04 8.38
C VAL A 260 -12.67 17.28 8.54
N GLY A 261 -11.85 17.54 7.52
CA GLY A 261 -10.89 18.64 7.45
C GLY A 261 -9.49 18.29 7.96
N ASP A 262 -9.27 17.11 8.56
CA ASP A 262 -7.93 16.66 8.90
C ASP A 262 -7.13 16.32 7.64
N VAL A 263 -5.82 16.53 7.70
CA VAL A 263 -4.87 16.15 6.66
C VAL A 263 -3.95 15.07 7.20
N VAL A 264 -3.92 13.93 6.53
CA VAL A 264 -3.08 12.78 6.87
C VAL A 264 -1.94 12.70 5.88
N ALA A 265 -0.71 12.69 6.35
CA ALA A 265 0.47 12.52 5.52
C ALA A 265 1.26 11.29 5.95
N LEU A 266 1.76 10.53 4.99
CA LEU A 266 2.57 9.35 5.21
C LEU A 266 3.82 9.39 4.33
N GLU A 267 4.89 8.76 4.80
CA GLU A 267 6.15 8.70 4.06
C GLU A 267 6.87 7.39 4.39
N ILE A 268 7.42 6.76 3.35
CA ILE A 268 8.39 5.66 3.51
C ILE A 268 9.64 6.01 2.72
N GLU A 269 10.79 5.81 3.35
CA GLU A 269 12.09 6.02 2.73
C GLU A 269 12.21 5.28 1.39
N GLY A 270 12.58 6.00 0.33
CA GLY A 270 12.71 5.45 -1.01
C GLY A 270 11.41 5.19 -1.77
N LEU A 271 10.23 5.38 -1.14
CA LEU A 271 8.92 5.20 -1.78
C LEU A 271 8.14 6.50 -1.92
N GLY A 272 8.63 7.58 -1.34
CA GLY A 272 8.02 8.90 -1.41
C GLY A 272 7.02 9.19 -0.29
N ARG A 273 6.17 10.17 -0.53
CA ARG A 273 5.19 10.71 0.41
C ARG A 273 3.81 10.75 -0.24
N GLN A 274 2.79 10.54 0.54
CA GLN A 274 1.39 10.75 0.17
C GLN A 274 0.70 11.65 1.19
N GLU A 275 -0.37 12.37 0.76
CA GLU A 275 -1.10 13.27 1.62
C GLU A 275 -2.58 13.30 1.25
N GLN A 276 -3.46 12.97 2.19
CA GLN A 276 -4.90 12.91 1.97
C GLN A 276 -5.62 13.96 2.82
N THR A 277 -6.63 14.61 2.24
CA THR A 277 -7.61 15.40 3.01
C THR A 277 -8.79 14.49 3.39
N VAL A 278 -9.18 14.53 4.66
CA VAL A 278 -10.34 13.79 5.16
C VAL A 278 -11.61 14.58 4.86
N VAL A 279 -12.52 13.98 4.10
CA VAL A 279 -13.79 14.60 3.69
C VAL A 279 -15.01 13.86 4.24
N GLY A 280 -16.13 14.53 4.31
CA GLY A 280 -17.37 13.92 4.77
C GLY A 280 -17.97 12.95 3.74
N HIS A 281 -18.78 12.03 4.24
CA HIS A 281 -19.59 11.15 3.40
C HIS A 281 -20.41 11.97 2.38
N ARG A 282 -20.35 11.54 1.12
CA ARG A 282 -21.22 12.09 0.08
C ARG A 282 -22.52 11.27 0.07
N ALA A 283 -23.66 11.91 0.32
CA ALA A 283 -24.95 11.24 0.10
C ALA A 283 -25.04 10.80 -1.36
N ALA A 284 -25.56 9.59 -1.59
CA ALA A 284 -25.90 9.16 -2.94
C ALA A 284 -26.90 10.16 -3.54
N GLY A 285 -26.54 10.78 -4.65
CA GLY A 285 -27.41 11.68 -5.41
C GLY A 285 -28.47 10.91 -6.17
#